data_95f711cb1fd89fd9c70361a804b94127
#
_entry.id   95f711cb1fd89fd9c70361a804b94127
#
_cell.length_a   1.000
_cell.length_b   1.000
_cell.length_c   1.000
_cell.angle_alpha   90.00
_cell.angle_beta   90.00
_cell.angle_gamma   90.00
#
_symmetry.space_group_name_H-M   'P 1'
#
loop_
_entity.id
_entity.type
_entity.pdbx_description
1 polymer ?
#
loop_
_entity_poly.entity_id
_entity_poly.type
_entity_poly.pdbx_seq_one_letter_code
_entity_poly.pdbx_strand_id
1 'polypeptide(L)'
;MADDQQRRRTVRHFALYGTEAGQSWVDMVHYEPIPLRAGRFDFDIKPHVHDALIQVLYVTRGGGETFIDGRTWTVEAPCLIVVPAHSVHGFHFRSDIDGHVITAAQPALESLAMTAAPDLLEFMRTPTVLSVDPDVERGTPLDTLFQSIGHEAESHERWQFTAGAALTITLFVKIGRLSESARLSASSEQRTMAARIERFRALLDRHCRERRPVASYADEMDVTTGQLSRICRATFGVSAIEAIDARSIHEAKRLLGYSNLSVKQIASELGFQDEAYFGRFFRKQTGLRPTEYRSAAHDRSLPPKKGGAD
;
A
#
# COMPACT_ATOMS: atom_id res chain seq x y z
N MET A 1 -22.21 26.86 10.19
CA MET A 1 -22.60 25.59 9.52
C MET A 1 -22.24 25.56 8.03
N ALA A 2 -21.21 26.30 7.60
CA ALA A 2 -20.76 26.33 6.20
C ALA A 2 -19.30 25.87 6.00
N ASP A 3 -18.62 25.43 7.05
CA ASP A 3 -17.18 25.14 7.01
C ASP A 3 -16.83 23.65 7.02
N ASP A 4 -17.81 22.77 7.13
CA ASP A 4 -17.60 21.31 7.19
C ASP A 4 -17.77 20.58 5.83
N GLN A 5 -18.20 21.29 4.79
CA GLN A 5 -18.38 20.73 3.43
C GLN A 5 -17.14 20.86 2.53
N GLN A 6 -16.11 21.60 2.94
CA GLN A 6 -14.94 21.90 2.10
C GLN A 6 -13.76 20.91 2.31
N ARG A 7 -13.89 19.90 3.17
CA ARG A 7 -12.82 18.94 3.47
C ARG A 7 -12.90 17.59 2.73
N ARG A 8 -13.75 17.46 1.74
CA ARG A 8 -13.65 16.30 0.79
C ARG A 8 -12.60 16.62 -0.26
N ARG A 9 -11.32 16.66 0.14
CA ARG A 9 -10.20 16.77 -0.79
C ARG A 9 -10.18 15.55 -1.68
N THR A 10 -10.32 15.75 -2.98
CA THR A 10 -10.11 14.73 -4.02
C THR A 10 -8.70 14.18 -3.85
N VAL A 11 -8.57 12.91 -3.47
CA VAL A 11 -7.28 12.22 -3.37
C VAL A 11 -6.68 12.15 -4.76
N ARG A 12 -5.45 12.64 -4.94
CA ARG A 12 -4.76 12.63 -6.22
C ARG A 12 -4.23 11.22 -6.51
N HIS A 13 -4.44 10.74 -7.73
CA HIS A 13 -3.89 9.49 -8.23
C HIS A 13 -2.67 9.77 -9.09
N PHE A 14 -1.57 9.06 -8.84
CA PHE A 14 -0.35 9.20 -9.62
C PHE A 14 0.13 7.84 -10.11
N ALA A 15 0.59 7.78 -11.37
CA ALA A 15 1.30 6.62 -11.89
C ALA A 15 2.70 6.54 -11.26
N LEU A 16 3.52 7.55 -11.46
CA LEU A 16 4.72 7.88 -10.66
C LEU A 16 4.62 9.36 -10.33
N TYR A 17 4.87 9.76 -9.11
CA TYR A 17 4.67 11.12 -8.67
C TYR A 17 5.60 12.08 -9.43
N GLY A 18 5.04 13.03 -10.17
CA GLY A 18 5.78 14.11 -10.86
C GLY A 18 6.35 13.77 -12.23
N THR A 19 6.07 12.60 -12.82
CA THR A 19 6.39 12.31 -14.22
C THR A 19 5.18 12.58 -15.10
N GLU A 20 5.37 13.35 -16.19
CA GLU A 20 4.36 13.48 -17.25
C GLU A 20 4.06 12.09 -17.84
N ALA A 21 2.78 11.84 -18.12
CA ALA A 21 2.32 10.60 -18.72
C ALA A 21 2.96 10.41 -20.10
N GLY A 22 4.06 9.66 -20.17
CA GLY A 22 4.81 9.43 -21.41
C GLY A 22 6.00 8.49 -21.29
N GLN A 23 6.47 8.19 -20.06
CA GLN A 23 7.49 7.17 -19.91
C GLN A 23 6.85 5.79 -19.80
N SER A 24 7.26 4.93 -20.72
CA SER A 24 6.93 3.50 -20.79
C SER A 24 7.11 2.84 -19.41
N TRP A 25 6.25 1.89 -19.06
CA TRP A 25 6.36 0.97 -17.91
C TRP A 25 7.63 0.09 -17.96
N VAL A 26 8.77 0.69 -18.29
CA VAL A 26 10.03 -0.03 -18.50
C VAL A 26 10.70 -0.32 -17.16
N ASP A 27 10.42 0.46 -16.11
CA ASP A 27 11.11 0.30 -14.84
C ASP A 27 10.19 -0.37 -13.80
N MET A 28 10.36 -1.70 -13.64
CA MET A 28 9.66 -2.47 -12.61
C MET A 28 10.00 -2.02 -11.20
N VAL A 29 11.17 -1.39 -11.02
CA VAL A 29 11.67 -0.84 -9.77
C VAL A 29 12.30 0.53 -10.05
N HIS A 30 11.86 1.54 -9.32
CA HIS A 30 12.40 2.89 -9.33
C HIS A 30 12.99 3.22 -7.97
N TYR A 31 14.15 3.87 -7.96
CA TYR A 31 14.86 4.30 -6.76
C TYR A 31 15.07 5.82 -6.79
N GLU A 32 14.92 6.47 -5.65
CA GLU A 32 15.35 7.86 -5.45
C GLU A 32 15.67 8.14 -3.97
N PRO A 33 16.58 9.08 -3.67
CA PRO A 33 16.80 9.57 -2.31
C PRO A 33 15.55 10.32 -1.78
N ILE A 34 15.23 10.13 -0.49
CA ILE A 34 14.10 10.83 0.16
C ILE A 34 14.25 12.36 0.03
N PRO A 35 15.42 12.99 0.29
CA PRO A 35 15.55 14.44 0.18
C PRO A 35 15.24 14.98 -1.21
N LEU A 36 15.63 14.25 -2.26
CA LEU A 36 15.38 14.65 -3.65
C LEU A 36 13.89 14.64 -3.96
N ARG A 37 13.17 13.62 -3.46
CA ARG A 37 11.73 13.51 -3.65
C ARG A 37 10.97 14.52 -2.81
N ALA A 38 11.22 14.53 -1.51
CA ALA A 38 10.50 15.36 -0.55
C ALA A 38 10.75 16.86 -0.78
N GLY A 39 11.98 17.25 -1.17
CA GLY A 39 12.34 18.63 -1.45
C GLY A 39 11.54 19.26 -2.59
N ARG A 40 11.06 18.48 -3.57
CA ARG A 40 10.16 18.96 -4.63
C ARG A 40 8.79 19.42 -4.13
N PHE A 41 8.43 19.08 -2.89
CA PHE A 41 7.13 19.32 -2.26
C PHE A 41 7.27 20.04 -0.92
N ASP A 42 8.38 20.75 -0.70
CA ASP A 42 8.67 21.43 0.57
C ASP A 42 8.53 20.50 1.79
N PHE A 43 8.94 19.23 1.63
CA PHE A 43 8.86 18.15 2.62
C PHE A 43 7.42 17.82 3.09
N ASP A 44 6.40 18.31 2.38
CA ASP A 44 4.98 18.07 2.67
C ASP A 44 4.29 17.41 1.46
N ILE A 45 4.41 16.09 1.37
CA ILE A 45 3.79 15.27 0.33
C ILE A 45 2.34 15.01 0.71
N LYS A 46 1.42 15.68 0.03
CA LYS A 46 -0.03 15.60 0.30
C LYS A 46 -0.58 14.20 0.07
N PRO A 47 -1.68 13.82 0.76
CA PRO A 47 -2.31 12.52 0.57
C PRO A 47 -2.62 12.21 -0.89
N HIS A 48 -2.14 11.04 -1.33
CA HIS A 48 -2.30 10.52 -2.68
C HIS A 48 -2.34 8.99 -2.66
N VAL A 49 -2.54 8.36 -3.81
CA VAL A 49 -2.61 6.91 -3.95
C VAL A 49 -1.94 6.46 -5.24
N HIS A 50 -1.30 5.30 -5.19
CA HIS A 50 -0.80 4.57 -6.36
C HIS A 50 -1.63 3.32 -6.59
N ASP A 51 -2.08 3.10 -7.83
CA ASP A 51 -3.00 1.99 -8.14
C ASP A 51 -2.29 0.62 -8.25
N ALA A 52 -1.00 0.61 -8.55
CA ALA A 52 -0.25 -0.64 -8.77
C ALA A 52 1.17 -0.65 -8.18
N LEU A 53 1.55 0.42 -7.49
CA LEU A 53 2.91 0.58 -6.99
C LEU A 53 2.95 0.42 -5.48
N ILE A 54 3.90 -0.37 -5.01
CA ILE A 54 4.30 -0.43 -3.62
C ILE A 54 5.49 0.51 -3.43
N GLN A 55 5.51 1.23 -2.31
CA GLN A 55 6.66 2.02 -1.91
C GLN A 55 7.27 1.47 -0.63
N VAL A 56 8.59 1.42 -0.59
CA VAL A 56 9.35 1.10 0.62
C VAL A 56 10.35 2.22 0.85
N LEU A 57 10.24 2.87 2.01
CA LEU A 57 11.16 3.92 2.42
C LEU A 57 12.05 3.41 3.56
N TYR A 58 13.32 3.75 3.50
CA TYR A 58 14.23 3.58 4.62
C TYR A 58 14.78 4.95 5.03
N VAL A 59 14.31 5.45 6.16
CA VAL A 59 14.74 6.72 6.75
C VAL A 59 15.99 6.44 7.56
N THR A 60 17.10 7.08 7.18
CA THR A 60 18.43 6.89 7.81
C THR A 60 18.77 8.03 8.77
N ARG A 61 18.18 9.21 8.56
CA ARG A 61 18.34 10.40 9.41
C ARG A 61 17.07 11.25 9.40
N GLY A 62 16.88 12.05 10.46
CA GLY A 62 15.72 12.93 10.59
C GLY A 62 14.44 12.16 10.93
N GLY A 63 13.32 12.66 10.44
CA GLY A 63 12.01 12.06 10.71
C GLY A 63 10.87 12.98 10.33
N GLY A 64 9.73 12.80 11.00
CA GLY A 64 8.50 13.54 10.73
C GLY A 64 7.26 12.71 11.01
N GLU A 65 6.26 12.83 10.15
CA GLU A 65 5.03 12.07 10.23
C GLU A 65 4.67 11.46 8.88
N THR A 66 4.11 10.27 8.90
CA THR A 66 3.46 9.67 7.73
C THR A 66 2.00 9.38 8.03
N PHE A 67 1.15 9.66 7.06
CA PHE A 67 -0.26 9.29 7.07
C PHE A 67 -0.49 8.17 6.07
N ILE A 68 -1.06 7.05 6.51
CA ILE A 68 -1.42 5.93 5.63
C ILE A 68 -2.81 5.41 6.02
N ASP A 69 -3.76 5.39 5.09
CA ASP A 69 -5.12 4.85 5.23
C ASP A 69 -5.86 5.33 6.50
N GLY A 70 -5.80 6.64 6.79
CA GLY A 70 -6.51 7.23 7.93
C GLY A 70 -5.73 7.22 9.25
N ARG A 71 -4.54 6.65 9.28
CA ARG A 71 -3.68 6.60 10.45
C ARG A 71 -2.42 7.43 10.26
N THR A 72 -2.03 8.16 11.29
CA THR A 72 -0.76 8.89 11.36
C THR A 72 0.25 8.13 12.23
N TRP A 73 1.49 8.02 11.75
CA TRP A 73 2.62 7.49 12.50
C TRP A 73 3.70 8.55 12.61
N THR A 74 4.31 8.63 13.78
CA THR A 74 5.58 9.34 13.93
C THR A 74 6.70 8.53 13.30
N VAL A 75 7.54 9.19 12.53
CA VAL A 75 8.71 8.64 11.86
C VAL A 75 9.96 9.21 12.51
N GLU A 76 10.79 8.35 13.08
CA GLU A 76 12.12 8.70 13.63
C GLU A 76 13.14 7.69 13.12
N ALA A 77 14.25 8.20 12.60
CA ALA A 77 15.32 7.37 12.06
C ALA A 77 16.05 6.57 13.15
N PRO A 78 16.51 5.32 12.86
CA PRO A 78 16.30 4.62 11.60
C PRO A 78 14.92 3.92 11.53
N CYS A 79 14.23 4.06 10.42
CA CYS A 79 12.85 3.59 10.27
C CYS A 79 12.58 3.07 8.86
N LEU A 80 11.86 1.94 8.75
CA LEU A 80 11.30 1.43 7.52
C LEU A 80 9.81 1.75 7.43
N ILE A 81 9.37 2.17 6.23
CA ILE A 81 7.96 2.43 5.93
C ILE A 81 7.60 1.62 4.68
N VAL A 82 6.56 0.80 4.76
CA VAL A 82 5.98 0.07 3.62
C VAL A 82 4.60 0.63 3.33
N VAL A 83 4.42 1.09 2.11
CA VAL A 83 3.14 1.61 1.61
C VAL A 83 2.69 0.74 0.44
N PRO A 84 1.72 -0.16 0.63
CA PRO A 84 1.17 -0.99 -0.44
C PRO A 84 0.44 -0.15 -1.49
N ALA A 85 0.27 -0.74 -2.69
CA ALA A 85 -0.64 -0.21 -3.70
C ALA A 85 -2.04 0.01 -3.13
N HIS A 86 -2.74 1.00 -3.67
CA HIS A 86 -4.08 1.44 -3.26
C HIS A 86 -4.20 2.03 -1.85
N SER A 87 -3.12 2.12 -1.06
CA SER A 87 -3.12 2.83 0.21
C SER A 87 -3.03 4.33 -0.01
N VAL A 88 -3.97 5.08 0.57
CA VAL A 88 -3.92 6.56 0.58
C VAL A 88 -2.87 6.98 1.57
N HIS A 89 -1.83 7.67 1.11
CA HIS A 89 -0.71 8.03 1.96
C HIS A 89 -0.16 9.43 1.67
N GLY A 90 0.52 9.97 2.66
CA GLY A 90 1.19 11.26 2.59
C GLY A 90 2.28 11.34 3.64
N PHE A 91 3.19 12.30 3.47
CA PHE A 91 4.33 12.46 4.36
C PHE A 91 4.51 13.94 4.71
N HIS A 92 4.81 14.18 5.96
CA HIS A 92 5.27 15.48 6.44
C HIS A 92 6.61 15.28 7.14
N PHE A 93 7.68 15.48 6.40
CA PHE A 93 9.04 15.27 6.90
C PHE A 93 9.66 16.56 7.42
N ARG A 94 10.58 16.44 8.36
CA ARG A 94 11.49 17.52 8.72
C ARG A 94 12.52 17.72 7.61
N SER A 95 13.06 18.94 7.50
CA SER A 95 14.03 19.30 6.44
C SER A 95 15.37 18.57 6.53
N ASP A 96 15.67 17.95 7.67
CA ASP A 96 16.87 17.14 7.90
C ASP A 96 16.70 15.67 7.51
N ILE A 97 15.55 15.30 6.93
CA ILE A 97 15.25 13.93 6.50
C ILE A 97 16.28 13.43 5.49
N ASP A 98 16.72 12.17 5.66
CA ASP A 98 17.60 11.48 4.73
C ASP A 98 17.22 10.01 4.64
N GLY A 99 17.59 9.35 3.52
CA GLY A 99 17.29 7.96 3.27
C GLY A 99 16.88 7.67 1.85
N HIS A 100 16.22 6.55 1.65
CA HIS A 100 15.96 5.93 0.37
C HIS A 100 14.48 5.66 0.15
N VAL A 101 14.02 5.77 -1.10
CA VAL A 101 12.69 5.34 -1.54
C VAL A 101 12.84 4.38 -2.71
N ILE A 102 12.20 3.23 -2.59
CA ILE A 102 11.97 2.30 -3.69
C ILE A 102 10.49 2.31 -4.02
N THR A 103 10.17 2.45 -5.30
CA THR A 103 8.82 2.32 -5.83
C THR A 103 8.82 1.20 -6.86
N ALA A 104 7.97 0.20 -6.69
CA ALA A 104 7.98 -0.99 -7.55
C ALA A 104 6.57 -1.44 -7.94
N ALA A 105 6.46 -2.17 -9.06
CA ALA A 105 5.20 -2.78 -9.51
C ALA A 105 4.80 -3.93 -8.57
N GLN A 106 3.87 -3.69 -7.66
CA GLN A 106 3.45 -4.66 -6.64
C GLN A 106 2.95 -5.99 -7.23
N PRO A 107 2.10 -6.04 -8.28
CA PRO A 107 1.62 -7.30 -8.82
C PRO A 107 2.73 -8.22 -9.35
N ALA A 108 3.78 -7.63 -9.93
CA ALA A 108 4.93 -8.39 -10.41
C ALA A 108 5.75 -8.99 -9.25
N LEU A 109 5.99 -8.20 -8.20
CA LEU A 109 6.67 -8.67 -6.97
C LEU A 109 5.86 -9.74 -6.25
N GLU A 110 4.54 -9.58 -6.14
CA GLU A 110 3.65 -10.59 -5.54
C GLU A 110 3.67 -11.91 -6.32
N SER A 111 3.70 -11.86 -7.65
CA SER A 111 3.80 -13.06 -8.49
C SER A 111 5.08 -13.84 -8.23
N LEU A 112 6.20 -13.15 -8.07
CA LEU A 112 7.48 -13.75 -7.70
C LEU A 112 7.46 -14.31 -6.27
N ALA A 113 6.97 -13.53 -5.32
CA ALA A 113 6.87 -13.91 -3.92
C ALA A 113 5.96 -15.14 -3.73
N MET A 114 4.84 -15.21 -4.46
CA MET A 114 3.90 -16.32 -4.37
C MET A 114 4.55 -17.68 -4.68
N THR A 115 5.54 -17.69 -5.57
CA THR A 115 6.27 -18.90 -5.94
C THR A 115 7.40 -19.23 -4.96
N ALA A 116 8.12 -18.20 -4.47
CA ALA A 116 9.36 -18.40 -3.71
C ALA A 116 9.13 -18.35 -2.18
N ALA A 117 8.25 -17.49 -1.71
CA ALA A 117 7.99 -17.23 -0.29
C ALA A 117 6.60 -16.58 -0.10
N PRO A 118 5.50 -17.37 -0.12
CA PRO A 118 4.12 -16.84 -0.02
C PRO A 118 3.87 -15.98 1.21
N ASP A 119 4.56 -16.24 2.31
CA ASP A 119 4.43 -15.50 3.58
C ASP A 119 4.85 -14.03 3.45
N LEU A 120 5.65 -13.68 2.44
CA LEU A 120 6.02 -12.30 2.16
C LEU A 120 4.86 -11.44 1.66
N LEU A 121 3.81 -12.06 1.11
CA LEU A 121 2.63 -11.32 0.60
C LEU A 121 1.96 -10.50 1.69
N GLU A 122 1.98 -10.97 2.93
CA GLU A 122 1.46 -10.22 4.08
C GLU A 122 2.18 -8.87 4.23
N PHE A 123 3.52 -8.88 4.20
CA PHE A 123 4.32 -7.67 4.34
C PHE A 123 4.18 -6.73 3.14
N MET A 124 3.97 -7.27 1.94
CA MET A 124 3.73 -6.48 0.73
C MET A 124 2.34 -5.82 0.70
N ARG A 125 1.37 -6.38 1.41
CA ARG A 125 -0.03 -5.91 1.43
C ARG A 125 -0.40 -5.12 2.66
N THR A 126 0.50 -5.03 3.63
CA THR A 126 0.24 -4.42 4.93
C THR A 126 1.03 -3.12 5.08
N PRO A 127 0.34 -1.96 5.24
CA PRO A 127 1.03 -0.73 5.63
C PRO A 127 1.81 -0.93 6.92
N THR A 128 3.10 -0.63 6.89
CA THR A 128 4.00 -0.89 8.01
C THR A 128 4.90 0.31 8.25
N VAL A 129 5.05 0.69 9.52
CA VAL A 129 6.10 1.61 10.00
C VAL A 129 6.85 0.88 11.09
N LEU A 130 8.13 0.61 10.86
CA LEU A 130 8.97 -0.23 11.70
C LEU A 130 10.25 0.50 12.07
N SER A 131 10.46 0.77 13.37
CA SER A 131 11.76 1.22 13.84
C SER A 131 12.79 0.11 13.64
N VAL A 132 13.93 0.46 13.11
CA VAL A 132 15.04 -0.47 12.86
C VAL A 132 16.04 -0.34 14.00
N ASP A 133 16.31 -1.43 14.69
CA ASP A 133 17.40 -1.48 15.67
C ASP A 133 18.69 -1.91 14.94
N PRO A 134 19.70 -1.02 14.83
CA PRO A 134 20.96 -1.34 14.15
C PRO A 134 21.66 -2.59 14.74
N ASP A 135 21.50 -2.84 16.05
CA ASP A 135 22.12 -3.97 16.72
C ASP A 135 21.44 -5.30 16.39
N VAL A 136 20.19 -5.26 15.94
CA VAL A 136 19.40 -6.43 15.52
C VAL A 136 19.54 -6.70 14.02
N GLU A 137 20.05 -5.77 13.26
CA GLU A 137 20.23 -5.87 11.83
C GLU A 137 21.31 -6.89 11.44
N ARG A 138 20.89 -8.09 11.02
CA ARG A 138 21.80 -9.17 10.60
C ARG A 138 21.88 -9.27 9.07
N GLY A 139 23.05 -9.71 8.58
CA GLY A 139 23.31 -9.92 7.16
C GLY A 139 23.61 -8.61 6.42
N THR A 140 23.23 -8.51 5.14
CA THR A 140 23.46 -7.30 4.35
C THR A 140 22.74 -6.10 4.95
N PRO A 141 23.41 -4.98 5.24
CA PRO A 141 22.76 -3.78 5.77
C PRO A 141 21.66 -3.27 4.86
N LEU A 142 20.59 -2.70 5.43
CA LEU A 142 19.48 -2.13 4.67
C LEU A 142 19.98 -1.07 3.69
N ASP A 143 20.83 -0.17 4.15
CA ASP A 143 21.42 0.89 3.33
C ASP A 143 22.11 0.32 2.08
N THR A 144 22.96 -0.70 2.25
CA THR A 144 23.62 -1.37 1.13
C THR A 144 22.62 -2.02 0.17
N LEU A 145 21.54 -2.61 0.71
CA LEU A 145 20.52 -3.25 -0.13
C LEU A 145 19.73 -2.22 -0.94
N PHE A 146 19.34 -1.10 -0.32
CA PHE A 146 18.68 0.00 -1.03
C PHE A 146 19.58 0.60 -2.13
N GLN A 147 20.87 0.82 -1.83
CA GLN A 147 21.84 1.29 -2.82
C GLN A 147 22.03 0.30 -3.96
N SER A 148 22.08 -1.01 -3.67
CA SER A 148 22.19 -2.05 -4.71
C SER A 148 20.96 -2.06 -5.61
N ILE A 149 19.75 -1.89 -5.06
CA ILE A 149 18.53 -1.76 -5.85
C ILE A 149 18.58 -0.50 -6.71
N GLY A 150 19.06 0.62 -6.16
CA GLY A 150 19.24 1.87 -6.89
C GLY A 150 20.22 1.74 -8.05
N HIS A 151 21.37 1.13 -7.81
CA HIS A 151 22.36 0.86 -8.84
C HIS A 151 21.79 0.00 -9.98
N GLU A 152 21.06 -1.06 -9.63
CA GLU A 152 20.42 -1.93 -10.61
C GLU A 152 19.34 -1.19 -11.41
N ALA A 153 18.53 -0.34 -10.77
CA ALA A 153 17.50 0.45 -11.44
C ALA A 153 18.07 1.42 -12.49
N GLU A 154 19.32 1.86 -12.33
CA GLU A 154 20.02 2.78 -13.24
C GLU A 154 20.94 2.07 -14.27
N SER A 155 21.21 0.77 -14.11
CA SER A 155 22.30 0.09 -14.80
C SER A 155 22.12 -0.08 -16.31
N HIS A 156 20.90 -0.11 -16.84
CA HIS A 156 20.56 -0.41 -18.23
C HIS A 156 21.17 -1.72 -18.77
N GLU A 157 21.56 -2.62 -17.84
CA GLU A 157 22.20 -3.88 -18.19
C GLU A 157 21.17 -4.98 -18.51
N ARG A 158 21.66 -6.04 -19.18
CA ARG A 158 20.85 -7.21 -19.42
C ARG A 158 20.44 -7.84 -18.08
N TRP A 159 19.15 -8.18 -17.93
CA TRP A 159 18.57 -8.77 -16.71
C TRP A 159 18.35 -7.79 -15.54
N GLN A 160 18.51 -6.50 -15.74
CA GLN A 160 18.25 -5.42 -14.80
C GLN A 160 16.93 -5.63 -14.04
N PHE A 161 15.84 -5.95 -14.74
CA PHE A 161 14.54 -6.21 -14.09
C PHE A 161 14.56 -7.40 -13.15
N THR A 162 15.22 -8.50 -13.57
CA THR A 162 15.30 -9.71 -12.77
C THR A 162 16.14 -9.47 -11.53
N ALA A 163 17.26 -8.78 -11.66
CA ALA A 163 18.13 -8.42 -10.55
C ALA A 163 17.45 -7.47 -9.57
N GLY A 164 16.84 -6.39 -10.07
CA GLY A 164 16.09 -5.44 -9.24
C GLY A 164 14.92 -6.08 -8.49
N ALA A 165 14.17 -6.98 -9.16
CA ALA A 165 13.09 -7.74 -8.52
C ALA A 165 13.62 -8.69 -7.44
N ALA A 166 14.71 -9.43 -7.70
CA ALA A 166 15.32 -10.34 -6.73
C ALA A 166 15.83 -9.60 -5.50
N LEU A 167 16.49 -8.44 -5.69
CA LEU A 167 16.93 -7.58 -4.60
C LEU A 167 15.74 -7.04 -3.79
N THR A 168 14.64 -6.66 -4.47
CA THR A 168 13.43 -6.18 -3.79
C THR A 168 12.75 -7.30 -2.99
N ILE A 169 12.70 -8.54 -3.50
CA ILE A 169 12.25 -9.70 -2.72
C ILE A 169 13.15 -9.91 -1.51
N THR A 170 14.47 -9.80 -1.67
CA THR A 170 15.43 -9.89 -0.56
C THR A 170 15.16 -8.81 0.50
N LEU A 171 14.80 -7.59 0.09
CA LEU A 171 14.38 -6.52 0.99
C LEU A 171 13.14 -6.93 1.80
N PHE A 172 12.12 -7.51 1.17
CA PHE A 172 10.92 -7.98 1.88
C PHE A 172 11.21 -9.15 2.83
N VAL A 173 12.11 -10.06 2.49
CA VAL A 173 12.60 -11.09 3.42
C VAL A 173 13.23 -10.43 4.66
N LYS A 174 14.01 -9.38 4.47
CA LYS A 174 14.63 -8.65 5.57
C LYS A 174 13.59 -7.91 6.43
N ILE A 175 12.62 -7.24 5.80
CA ILE A 175 11.49 -6.59 6.49
C ILE A 175 10.73 -7.62 7.35
N GLY A 176 10.42 -8.79 6.80
CA GLY A 176 9.76 -9.88 7.54
C GLY A 176 10.55 -10.30 8.78
N ARG A 177 11.87 -10.53 8.64
CA ARG A 177 12.75 -10.91 9.76
C ARG A 177 12.83 -9.82 10.85
N LEU A 178 12.93 -8.56 10.46
CA LEU A 178 12.94 -7.43 11.41
C LEU A 178 11.59 -7.29 12.12
N SER A 179 10.48 -7.46 11.39
CA SER A 179 9.13 -7.45 11.98
C SER A 179 8.94 -8.58 12.98
N GLU A 180 9.43 -9.78 12.69
CA GLU A 180 9.37 -10.92 13.58
C GLU A 180 10.26 -10.70 14.84
N SER A 181 11.46 -10.17 14.66
CA SER A 181 12.34 -9.80 15.78
C SER A 181 11.69 -8.76 16.70
N ALA A 182 11.06 -7.72 16.12
CA ALA A 182 10.31 -6.72 16.87
C ALA A 182 9.12 -7.33 17.63
N ARG A 183 8.43 -8.31 17.02
CA ARG A 183 7.35 -9.07 17.70
C ARG A 183 7.86 -9.88 18.89
N LEU A 184 9.03 -10.50 18.77
CA LEU A 184 9.63 -11.31 19.86
C LEU A 184 10.07 -10.44 21.03
N SER A 185 10.55 -9.23 20.79
CA SER A 185 10.94 -8.27 21.83
C SER A 185 9.76 -7.54 22.48
N ALA A 186 8.56 -7.59 21.88
CA ALA A 186 7.36 -6.95 22.40
C ALA A 186 6.83 -7.61 23.68
N SER A 187 6.09 -6.86 24.51
CA SER A 187 5.41 -7.41 25.69
C SER A 187 4.36 -8.47 25.30
N SER A 188 3.95 -9.30 26.27
CA SER A 188 2.92 -10.32 26.03
C SER A 188 1.58 -9.71 25.55
N GLU A 189 1.21 -8.55 26.08
CA GLU A 189 0.01 -7.81 25.67
C GLU A 189 0.12 -7.28 24.26
N GLN A 190 1.29 -6.71 23.90
CA GLN A 190 1.57 -6.24 22.54
C GLN A 190 1.54 -7.38 21.53
N ARG A 191 2.14 -8.54 21.86
CA ARG A 191 2.10 -9.74 21.02
C ARG A 191 0.67 -10.24 20.83
N THR A 192 -0.14 -10.29 21.90
CA THR A 192 -1.54 -10.70 21.81
C THR A 192 -2.35 -9.75 20.93
N MET A 193 -2.13 -8.44 21.06
CA MET A 193 -2.81 -7.46 20.22
C MET A 193 -2.39 -7.59 18.76
N ALA A 194 -1.08 -7.72 18.48
CA ALA A 194 -0.56 -7.94 17.13
C ALA A 194 -1.18 -9.20 16.49
N ALA A 195 -1.20 -10.32 17.21
CA ALA A 195 -1.80 -11.57 16.73
C ALA A 195 -3.30 -11.43 16.41
N ARG A 196 -4.04 -10.66 17.20
CA ARG A 196 -5.47 -10.36 16.90
C ARG A 196 -5.62 -9.53 15.64
N ILE A 197 -4.76 -8.54 15.44
CA ILE A 197 -4.75 -7.68 14.25
C ILE A 197 -4.47 -8.52 13.02
N GLU A 198 -3.45 -9.38 13.06
CA GLU A 198 -3.09 -10.27 11.95
C GLU A 198 -4.22 -11.27 11.63
N ARG A 199 -4.82 -11.87 12.65
CA ARG A 199 -5.99 -12.74 12.46
C ARG A 199 -7.13 -12.00 11.76
N PHE A 200 -7.41 -10.75 12.15
CA PHE A 200 -8.44 -9.94 11.50
C PHE A 200 -8.09 -9.62 10.04
N ARG A 201 -6.84 -9.27 9.74
CA ARG A 201 -6.38 -9.03 8.36
C ARG A 201 -6.53 -10.28 7.50
N ALA A 202 -6.11 -11.43 8.01
CA ALA A 202 -6.28 -12.71 7.30
C ALA A 202 -7.75 -13.03 7.01
N LEU A 203 -8.65 -12.70 7.93
CA LEU A 203 -10.09 -12.84 7.72
C LEU A 203 -10.62 -11.85 6.68
N LEU A 204 -10.15 -10.59 6.69
CA LEU A 204 -10.50 -9.61 5.67
C LEU A 204 -10.09 -10.09 4.28
N ASP A 205 -8.88 -10.62 4.12
CA ASP A 205 -8.39 -11.13 2.84
C ASP A 205 -9.17 -12.36 2.38
N ARG A 206 -9.42 -13.30 3.29
CA ARG A 206 -10.19 -14.52 2.99
C ARG A 206 -11.61 -14.24 2.55
N HIS A 207 -12.27 -13.27 3.18
CA HIS A 207 -13.71 -13.02 3.02
C HIS A 207 -14.04 -11.71 2.29
N CYS A 208 -13.07 -11.04 1.68
CA CYS A 208 -13.26 -9.76 1.00
C CYS A 208 -14.29 -9.79 -0.14
N ARG A 209 -14.64 -11.00 -0.62
CA ARG A 209 -15.62 -11.24 -1.68
C ARG A 209 -16.98 -11.74 -1.20
N GLU A 210 -17.18 -11.86 0.11
CA GLU A 210 -18.39 -12.51 0.65
C GLU A 210 -19.41 -11.53 1.27
N ARG A 211 -19.10 -10.25 1.39
CA ARG A 211 -19.96 -9.24 2.04
C ARG A 211 -20.51 -9.66 3.39
N ARG A 212 -19.67 -10.29 4.21
CA ARG A 212 -20.04 -10.77 5.53
C ARG A 212 -20.30 -9.62 6.51
N PRO A 213 -21.27 -9.77 7.43
CA PRO A 213 -21.50 -8.79 8.50
C PRO A 213 -20.34 -8.77 9.50
N VAL A 214 -20.14 -7.64 10.19
CA VAL A 214 -19.09 -7.47 11.23
C VAL A 214 -19.17 -8.56 12.30
N ALA A 215 -20.38 -9.01 12.64
CA ALA A 215 -20.58 -10.08 13.63
C ALA A 215 -19.84 -11.36 13.26
N SER A 216 -19.87 -11.79 12.00
CA SER A 216 -19.16 -12.99 11.55
C SER A 216 -17.65 -12.91 11.75
N TYR A 217 -17.05 -11.76 11.55
CA TYR A 217 -15.63 -11.54 11.84
C TYR A 217 -15.33 -11.53 13.34
N ALA A 218 -16.23 -10.93 14.13
CA ALA A 218 -16.12 -10.90 15.58
C ALA A 218 -16.21 -12.31 16.18
N ASP A 219 -17.14 -13.12 15.68
CA ASP A 219 -17.32 -14.52 16.10
C ASP A 219 -16.08 -15.37 15.77
N GLU A 220 -15.51 -15.24 14.56
CA GLU A 220 -14.29 -15.97 14.18
C GLU A 220 -13.04 -15.50 14.97
N MET A 221 -13.09 -14.33 15.57
CA MET A 221 -12.02 -13.78 16.41
C MET A 221 -12.22 -14.02 17.89
N ASP A 222 -13.32 -14.67 18.29
CA ASP A 222 -13.70 -14.88 19.69
C ASP A 222 -13.80 -13.57 20.49
N VAL A 223 -14.37 -12.52 19.87
CA VAL A 223 -14.57 -11.19 20.47
C VAL A 223 -15.97 -10.66 20.17
N THR A 224 -16.42 -9.66 20.92
CA THR A 224 -17.66 -8.94 20.59
C THR A 224 -17.42 -7.96 19.43
N THR A 225 -18.48 -7.58 18.69
CA THR A 225 -18.41 -6.56 17.64
C THR A 225 -17.88 -5.22 18.16
N GLY A 226 -18.21 -4.87 19.41
CA GLY A 226 -17.70 -3.68 20.08
C GLY A 226 -16.21 -3.75 20.38
N GLN A 227 -15.71 -4.91 20.80
CA GLN A 227 -14.28 -5.15 21.00
C GLN A 227 -13.54 -5.10 19.67
N LEU A 228 -14.06 -5.75 18.61
CA LEU A 228 -13.47 -5.70 17.27
C LEU A 228 -13.37 -4.26 16.76
N SER A 229 -14.45 -3.47 16.87
CA SER A 229 -14.45 -2.07 16.47
C SER A 229 -13.47 -1.22 17.29
N ARG A 230 -13.26 -1.54 18.57
CA ARG A 230 -12.26 -0.86 19.41
C ARG A 230 -10.83 -1.19 18.96
N ILE A 231 -10.56 -2.47 18.67
CA ILE A 231 -9.28 -2.92 18.10
C ILE A 231 -9.03 -2.20 16.78
N CYS A 232 -9.99 -2.17 15.86
CA CYS A 232 -9.86 -1.49 14.57
C CYS A 232 -9.59 0.00 14.73
N ARG A 233 -10.30 0.70 15.61
CA ARG A 233 -10.05 2.12 15.86
C ARG A 233 -8.67 2.39 16.44
N ALA A 234 -8.23 1.56 17.38
CA ALA A 234 -6.90 1.70 17.98
C ALA A 234 -5.78 1.41 16.99
N THR A 235 -5.99 0.51 16.03
CA THR A 235 -4.96 0.03 15.10
C THR A 235 -5.01 0.73 13.75
N PHE A 236 -6.21 0.89 13.18
CA PHE A 236 -6.41 1.41 11.83
C PHE A 236 -7.03 2.82 11.81
N GLY A 237 -7.39 3.39 12.96
CA GLY A 237 -8.07 4.67 13.05
C GLY A 237 -9.53 4.65 12.58
N VAL A 238 -10.05 3.51 12.13
CA VAL A 238 -11.40 3.33 11.56
C VAL A 238 -12.18 2.25 12.28
N SER A 239 -13.50 2.20 12.10
CA SER A 239 -14.33 1.13 12.64
C SER A 239 -14.13 -0.19 11.89
N ALA A 240 -14.57 -1.32 12.48
CA ALA A 240 -14.49 -2.63 11.84
C ALA A 240 -15.24 -2.67 10.49
N ILE A 241 -16.41 -2.03 10.39
CA ILE A 241 -17.17 -1.95 9.14
C ILE A 241 -16.42 -1.16 8.06
N GLU A 242 -15.78 -0.07 8.42
CA GLU A 242 -14.97 0.73 7.50
C GLU A 242 -13.74 -0.04 7.01
N ALA A 243 -13.09 -0.82 7.87
CA ALA A 243 -11.98 -1.68 7.49
C ALA A 243 -12.42 -2.80 6.51
N ILE A 244 -13.57 -3.43 6.74
CA ILE A 244 -14.16 -4.43 5.85
C ILE A 244 -14.52 -3.80 4.50
N ASP A 245 -15.18 -2.65 4.53
CA ASP A 245 -15.56 -1.92 3.32
C ASP A 245 -14.33 -1.48 2.50
N ALA A 246 -13.30 -0.99 3.16
CA ALA A 246 -12.03 -0.60 2.52
C ALA A 246 -11.38 -1.79 1.80
N ARG A 247 -11.36 -2.99 2.42
CA ARG A 247 -10.81 -4.19 1.78
C ARG A 247 -11.64 -4.65 0.57
N SER A 248 -12.98 -4.56 0.69
CA SER A 248 -13.88 -4.88 -0.43
C SER A 248 -13.70 -3.90 -1.61
N ILE A 249 -13.52 -2.61 -1.31
CA ILE A 249 -13.23 -1.58 -2.33
C ILE A 249 -11.87 -1.80 -2.98
N HIS A 250 -10.85 -2.19 -2.21
CA HIS A 250 -9.54 -2.53 -2.76
C HIS A 250 -9.68 -3.65 -3.81
N GLU A 251 -10.38 -4.74 -3.48
CA GLU A 251 -10.60 -5.84 -4.40
C GLU A 251 -11.45 -5.42 -5.62
N ALA A 252 -12.47 -4.57 -5.41
CA ALA A 252 -13.27 -4.01 -6.49
C ALA A 252 -12.40 -3.20 -7.49
N LYS A 253 -11.53 -2.34 -6.98
CA LYS A 253 -10.59 -1.55 -7.80
C LYS A 253 -9.66 -2.47 -8.61
N ARG A 254 -9.13 -3.53 -7.98
CA ARG A 254 -8.29 -4.52 -8.65
C ARG A 254 -9.03 -5.21 -9.80
N LEU A 255 -10.25 -5.68 -9.56
CA LEU A 255 -11.05 -6.35 -10.60
C LEU A 255 -11.45 -5.37 -11.73
N LEU A 256 -11.79 -4.12 -11.40
CA LEU A 256 -12.14 -3.11 -12.39
C LEU A 256 -10.94 -2.71 -13.26
N GLY A 257 -9.74 -2.64 -12.70
CA GLY A 257 -8.53 -2.22 -13.41
C GLY A 257 -7.85 -3.32 -14.21
N TYR A 258 -7.93 -4.58 -13.73
CA TYR A 258 -7.10 -5.66 -14.27
C TYR A 258 -7.89 -6.88 -14.78
N SER A 259 -9.22 -6.81 -14.85
CA SER A 259 -10.03 -7.88 -15.44
C SER A 259 -11.00 -7.37 -16.50
N ASN A 260 -11.40 -8.27 -17.40
CA ASN A 260 -12.43 -8.01 -18.41
C ASN A 260 -13.85 -8.31 -17.90
N LEU A 261 -14.03 -8.54 -16.60
CA LEU A 261 -15.33 -8.82 -16.01
C LEU A 261 -16.25 -7.60 -16.14
N SER A 262 -17.52 -7.81 -16.47
CA SER A 262 -18.50 -6.72 -16.42
C SER A 262 -18.71 -6.21 -15.00
N VAL A 263 -19.24 -5.00 -14.83
CA VAL A 263 -19.55 -4.44 -13.50
C VAL A 263 -20.51 -5.36 -12.73
N LYS A 264 -21.46 -5.98 -13.44
CA LYS A 264 -22.38 -6.97 -12.87
C LYS A 264 -21.67 -8.21 -12.36
N GLN A 265 -20.71 -8.74 -13.13
CA GLN A 265 -19.90 -9.89 -12.71
C GLN A 265 -19.03 -9.54 -11.51
N ILE A 266 -18.40 -8.36 -11.50
CA ILE A 266 -17.61 -7.89 -10.35
C ILE A 266 -18.48 -7.73 -9.11
N ALA A 267 -19.69 -7.18 -9.24
CA ALA A 267 -20.64 -7.10 -8.12
C ALA A 267 -20.94 -8.50 -7.55
N SER A 268 -21.22 -9.47 -8.42
CA SER A 268 -21.47 -10.87 -8.02
C SER A 268 -20.24 -11.51 -7.36
N GLU A 269 -19.04 -11.34 -7.94
CA GLU A 269 -17.76 -11.85 -7.38
C GLU A 269 -17.44 -11.27 -6.00
N LEU A 270 -17.91 -10.08 -5.71
CA LEU A 270 -17.72 -9.40 -4.44
C LEU A 270 -18.88 -9.64 -3.45
N GLY A 271 -19.79 -10.57 -3.77
CA GLY A 271 -20.91 -10.93 -2.91
C GLY A 271 -22.04 -9.90 -2.84
N PHE A 272 -22.12 -8.97 -3.80
CA PHE A 272 -23.27 -8.07 -3.90
C PHE A 272 -24.41 -8.73 -4.66
N GLN A 273 -25.60 -8.69 -4.09
CA GLN A 273 -26.80 -9.26 -4.71
C GLN A 273 -27.29 -8.46 -5.92
N ASP A 274 -26.95 -7.19 -5.99
CA ASP A 274 -27.45 -6.22 -6.95
C ASP A 274 -26.34 -5.26 -7.41
N GLU A 275 -26.20 -5.12 -8.74
CA GLU A 275 -25.24 -4.23 -9.38
C GLU A 275 -25.45 -2.75 -9.00
N ALA A 276 -26.70 -2.31 -8.85
CA ALA A 276 -27.01 -0.94 -8.51
C ALA A 276 -26.60 -0.63 -7.06
N TYR A 277 -26.75 -1.61 -6.15
CA TYR A 277 -26.25 -1.47 -4.78
C TYR A 277 -24.72 -1.42 -4.77
N PHE A 278 -24.04 -2.29 -5.50
CA PHE A 278 -22.59 -2.22 -5.68
C PHE A 278 -22.15 -0.85 -6.23
N GLY A 279 -22.83 -0.34 -7.26
CA GLY A 279 -22.52 0.96 -7.85
C GLY A 279 -22.64 2.12 -6.84
N ARG A 280 -23.71 2.12 -6.01
CA ARG A 280 -23.87 3.12 -4.93
C ARG A 280 -22.79 2.98 -3.86
N PHE A 281 -22.48 1.76 -3.42
CA PHE A 281 -21.43 1.46 -2.46
C PHE A 281 -20.07 1.93 -2.97
N PHE A 282 -19.69 1.54 -4.18
CA PHE A 282 -18.42 1.91 -4.79
C PHE A 282 -18.29 3.44 -4.93
N ARG A 283 -19.34 4.11 -5.44
CA ARG A 283 -19.35 5.58 -5.56
C ARG A 283 -19.26 6.29 -4.21
N LYS A 284 -19.93 5.77 -3.19
CA LYS A 284 -19.83 6.34 -1.83
C LYS A 284 -18.40 6.29 -1.29
N GLN A 285 -17.69 5.21 -1.57
CA GLN A 285 -16.34 4.96 -1.06
C GLN A 285 -15.24 5.63 -1.89
N THR A 286 -15.44 5.78 -3.22
CA THR A 286 -14.39 6.25 -4.14
C THR A 286 -14.67 7.61 -4.78
N GLY A 287 -15.91 8.09 -4.72
CA GLY A 287 -16.37 9.29 -5.44
C GLY A 287 -16.72 9.04 -6.89
N LEU A 288 -16.32 7.93 -7.50
CA LEU A 288 -16.52 7.57 -8.92
C LEU A 288 -17.48 6.40 -9.06
N ARG A 289 -18.16 6.31 -10.22
CA ARG A 289 -18.88 5.10 -10.60
C ARG A 289 -17.89 4.00 -11.02
N PRO A 290 -18.22 2.71 -10.88
CA PRO A 290 -17.35 1.61 -11.31
C PRO A 290 -16.90 1.73 -12.77
N THR A 291 -17.78 2.13 -13.68
CA THR A 291 -17.47 2.33 -15.11
C THR A 291 -16.51 3.50 -15.34
N GLU A 292 -16.70 4.61 -14.63
CA GLU A 292 -15.82 5.78 -14.68
C GLU A 292 -14.41 5.41 -14.18
N TYR A 293 -14.33 4.65 -13.07
CA TYR A 293 -13.07 4.16 -12.53
C TYR A 293 -12.35 3.25 -13.53
N ARG A 294 -13.07 2.31 -14.15
CA ARG A 294 -12.52 1.41 -15.18
C ARG A 294 -11.97 2.19 -16.37
N SER A 295 -12.73 3.11 -16.93
CA SER A 295 -12.26 3.93 -18.05
C SER A 295 -11.00 4.70 -17.69
N ALA A 296 -10.98 5.33 -16.53
CA ALA A 296 -9.80 6.04 -16.03
C ALA A 296 -8.58 5.12 -15.79
N ALA A 297 -8.79 3.87 -15.39
CA ALA A 297 -7.73 2.87 -15.24
C ALA A 297 -7.19 2.40 -16.59
N HIS A 298 -8.07 2.14 -17.57
CA HIS A 298 -7.69 1.71 -18.92
C HIS A 298 -7.06 2.84 -19.73
N ASP A 299 -7.56 4.08 -19.65
CA ASP A 299 -6.95 5.23 -20.35
C ASP A 299 -5.52 5.48 -19.90
N ARG A 300 -5.18 5.13 -18.66
CA ARG A 300 -3.82 5.18 -18.12
C ARG A 300 -2.93 4.02 -18.58
N SER A 301 -3.53 2.92 -19.04
CA SER A 301 -2.81 1.73 -19.51
C SER A 301 -2.54 1.74 -21.02
N LEU A 302 -3.13 2.67 -21.77
CA LEU A 302 -2.93 2.81 -23.22
C LEU A 302 -1.74 3.74 -23.49
N PRO A 303 -0.80 3.35 -24.39
CA PRO A 303 0.22 4.29 -24.87
C PRO A 303 -0.45 5.48 -25.54
N PRO A 304 0.14 6.70 -25.47
CA PRO A 304 -0.43 7.88 -26.10
C PRO A 304 -0.64 7.60 -27.58
N LYS A 305 -1.86 7.87 -28.08
CA LYS A 305 -2.16 7.82 -29.50
C LYS A 305 -1.11 8.69 -30.21
N LYS A 306 -0.28 8.07 -31.06
CA LYS A 306 0.58 8.83 -31.98
C LYS A 306 -0.32 9.78 -32.72
N GLY A 307 -0.17 11.08 -32.44
CA GLY A 307 -0.83 12.14 -33.19
C GLY A 307 -0.48 11.94 -34.66
N GLY A 308 -1.46 11.73 -35.51
CA GLY A 308 -1.26 11.77 -36.95
C GLY A 308 -0.72 13.15 -37.29
N ALA A 309 0.47 13.18 -37.84
CA ALA A 309 0.93 14.34 -38.58
C ALA A 309 0.18 14.29 -39.91
N ASP A 310 -0.71 15.27 -40.11
CA ASP A 310 -1.08 15.77 -41.44
C ASP A 310 -0.20 16.99 -41.75
#